data_4d2d8e8f6f4221cc23d8d3bd10ead1c1
#
_entry.id   4d2d8e8f6f4221cc23d8d3bd10ead1c1
#
_cell.length_a   1.000
_cell.length_b   1.000
_cell.length_c   1.000
_cell.angle_alpha   90.00
_cell.angle_beta   90.00
_cell.angle_gamma   90.00
#
_symmetry.space_group_name_H-M   'P 1'
#
loop_
_entity.id
_entity.type
_entity.pdbx_description
1 polymer ?
#
loop_
_entity_poly.entity_id
_entity_poly.type
_entity_poly.pdbx_seq_one_letter_code
_entity_poly.pdbx_strand_id
1 'polypeptide(L)'
;MDTKALRQKILDLAIRGKLVPQDPNDEPASVLLERIRQQKQQMVKEGKLKAKDIKNDSVIFVGEDNLHYEKFADGSVKCIEDEIPFDLPEGWAWAKINTIAFVTKLAGFEYTKNIAPSLCEDGIPLFKGKNVQNSTIVYEFESFIPESVSDELQR
;
A
#
# COMPACT_ATOMS: atom_id res chain seq x y z
N MET A 1 -13.11 -23.88 24.39
CA MET A 1 -12.34 -22.62 24.19
C MET A 1 -12.78 -22.01 22.86
N ASP A 2 -13.25 -20.79 22.85
CA ASP A 2 -13.69 -20.13 21.61
C ASP A 2 -12.48 -19.69 20.78
N THR A 3 -12.10 -20.52 19.81
CA THR A 3 -10.94 -20.26 18.95
C THR A 3 -11.13 -19.04 18.05
N LYS A 4 -12.39 -18.69 17.73
CA LYS A 4 -12.72 -17.51 16.93
C LYS A 4 -12.45 -16.22 17.70
N ALA A 5 -12.90 -16.16 18.96
CA ALA A 5 -12.66 -15.00 19.83
C ALA A 5 -11.16 -14.83 20.12
N LEU A 6 -10.42 -15.91 20.36
CA LEU A 6 -8.98 -15.88 20.54
C LEU A 6 -8.24 -15.33 19.30
N ARG A 7 -8.60 -15.83 18.12
CA ARG A 7 -8.04 -15.36 16.85
C ARG A 7 -8.29 -13.86 16.65
N GLN A 8 -9.52 -13.41 16.90
CA GLN A 8 -9.88 -11.99 16.81
C GLN A 8 -9.05 -11.13 17.76
N LYS A 9 -8.86 -11.60 19.00
CA LYS A 9 -8.04 -10.88 19.98
C LYS A 9 -6.57 -10.77 19.57
N ILE A 10 -5.99 -11.85 19.04
CA ILE A 10 -4.60 -11.85 18.53
C ILE A 10 -4.47 -10.86 17.37
N LEU A 11 -5.41 -10.87 16.42
CA LEU A 11 -5.41 -9.94 15.29
C LEU A 11 -5.53 -8.49 15.75
N ASP A 12 -6.42 -8.19 16.69
CA ASP A 12 -6.56 -6.83 17.25
C ASP A 12 -5.26 -6.34 17.90
N LEU A 13 -4.60 -7.20 18.68
CA LEU A 13 -3.31 -6.86 19.29
C LEU A 13 -2.21 -6.66 18.23
N ALA A 14 -2.19 -7.49 17.19
CA ALA A 14 -1.21 -7.37 16.10
C ALA A 14 -1.38 -6.06 15.32
N ILE A 15 -2.62 -5.74 14.91
CA ILE A 15 -2.95 -4.53 14.16
C ILE A 15 -2.60 -3.27 14.94
N ARG A 16 -2.79 -3.29 16.26
CA ARG A 16 -2.45 -2.17 17.17
C ARG A 16 -0.97 -2.14 17.58
N GLY A 17 -0.12 -3.00 17.04
CA GLY A 17 1.29 -3.11 17.43
C GLY A 17 1.53 -3.53 18.88
N LYS A 18 0.54 -4.17 19.53
CA LYS A 18 0.59 -4.58 20.95
C LYS A 18 0.84 -6.07 21.15
N LEU A 19 1.05 -6.83 20.06
CA LEU A 19 1.27 -8.27 20.14
C LEU A 19 2.69 -8.61 20.61
N VAL A 20 3.67 -7.84 20.14
CA VAL A 20 5.08 -7.96 20.51
C VAL A 20 5.62 -6.59 20.94
N PRO A 21 6.62 -6.53 21.82
CA PRO A 21 7.31 -5.28 22.14
C PRO A 21 7.91 -4.65 20.88
N GLN A 22 7.85 -3.33 20.78
CA GLN A 22 8.52 -2.59 19.72
C GLN A 22 10.03 -2.55 20.00
N ASP A 23 10.87 -2.67 18.98
CA ASP A 23 12.31 -2.48 19.11
C ASP A 23 12.61 -0.96 19.08
N PRO A 24 13.21 -0.40 20.13
CA PRO A 24 13.55 1.02 20.16
C PRO A 24 14.62 1.43 19.15
N ASN A 25 15.30 0.44 18.52
CA ASN A 25 16.29 0.69 17.47
C ASN A 25 15.67 0.66 16.06
N ASP A 26 14.39 0.30 15.93
CA ASP A 26 13.72 0.33 14.65
C ASP A 26 13.64 1.78 14.11
N GLU A 27 13.84 1.92 12.80
CA GLU A 27 13.69 3.22 12.14
C GLU A 27 12.24 3.70 12.26
N PRO A 28 11.99 4.92 12.76
CA PRO A 28 10.63 5.45 12.82
C PRO A 28 9.98 5.51 11.44
N ALA A 29 8.70 5.14 11.33
CA ALA A 29 7.96 5.14 10.08
C ALA A 29 7.94 6.51 9.38
N SER A 30 8.00 7.61 10.13
CA SER A 30 8.10 8.97 9.57
C SER A 30 9.36 9.17 8.72
N VAL A 31 10.49 8.58 9.12
CA VAL A 31 11.76 8.65 8.36
C VAL A 31 11.65 7.83 7.09
N LEU A 32 11.07 6.63 7.16
CA LEU A 32 10.79 5.79 5.99
C LEU A 32 9.87 6.49 4.99
N LEU A 33 8.78 7.11 5.46
CA LEU A 33 7.83 7.82 4.61
C LEU A 33 8.48 9.02 3.90
N GLU A 34 9.34 9.77 4.60
CA GLU A 34 10.08 10.87 3.99
C GLU A 34 11.05 10.37 2.92
N ARG A 35 11.76 9.27 3.17
CA ARG A 35 12.65 8.64 2.18
C ARG A 35 11.88 8.17 0.94
N ILE A 36 10.71 7.54 1.11
CA ILE A 36 9.84 7.14 -0.01
C ILE A 36 9.42 8.37 -0.82
N ARG A 37 9.03 9.45 -0.16
CA ARG A 37 8.64 10.70 -0.82
C ARG A 37 9.78 11.28 -1.67
N GLN A 38 10.99 11.31 -1.12
CA GLN A 38 12.17 11.79 -1.84
C GLN A 38 12.51 10.89 -3.04
N GLN A 39 12.42 9.58 -2.89
CA GLN A 39 12.62 8.62 -3.99
C GLN A 39 11.61 8.84 -5.11
N LYS A 40 10.31 8.99 -4.79
CA LYS A 40 9.28 9.27 -5.79
C LYS A 40 9.53 10.59 -6.53
N GLN A 41 9.92 11.64 -5.83
CA GLN A 41 10.31 12.91 -6.45
C GLN A 41 11.52 12.77 -7.37
N GLN A 42 12.52 11.98 -6.97
CA GLN A 42 13.67 11.68 -7.81
C GLN A 42 13.28 10.90 -9.06
N MET A 43 12.40 9.90 -8.93
CA MET A 43 11.86 9.14 -10.07
C MET A 43 11.10 10.04 -11.06
N VAL A 44 10.41 11.07 -10.59
CA VAL A 44 9.78 12.08 -11.47
C VAL A 44 10.83 12.89 -12.23
N LYS A 45 11.90 13.33 -11.55
CA LYS A 45 13.01 14.06 -12.21
C LYS A 45 13.72 13.21 -13.25
N GLU A 46 13.84 11.92 -13.02
CA GLU A 46 14.44 10.94 -13.93
C GLU A 46 13.49 10.49 -15.05
N GLY A 47 12.25 10.95 -15.06
CA GLY A 47 11.24 10.57 -16.04
C GLY A 47 10.67 9.14 -15.88
N LYS A 48 10.99 8.45 -14.78
CA LYS A 48 10.46 7.12 -14.44
C LYS A 48 9.02 7.18 -13.93
N LEU A 49 8.63 8.29 -13.29
CA LEU A 49 7.28 8.61 -12.90
C LEU A 49 6.85 9.94 -13.52
N LYS A 50 5.57 10.11 -13.73
CA LYS A 50 4.98 11.39 -14.16
C LYS A 50 4.56 12.20 -12.95
N ALA A 51 4.65 13.52 -13.01
CA ALA A 51 4.20 14.39 -11.91
C ALA A 51 2.76 14.15 -11.48
N LYS A 52 1.88 13.73 -12.41
CA LYS A 52 0.49 13.35 -12.11
C LYS A 52 0.37 12.11 -11.21
N ASP A 53 1.36 11.21 -11.22
CA ASP A 53 1.32 9.94 -10.49
C ASP A 53 1.57 10.16 -8.99
N ILE A 54 2.23 11.27 -8.62
CA ILE A 54 2.46 11.70 -7.23
C ILE A 54 1.58 12.87 -6.79
N LYS A 55 0.68 13.32 -7.66
CA LYS A 55 -0.18 14.49 -7.40
C LYS A 55 -1.04 14.34 -6.15
N ASN A 56 -1.48 13.13 -5.87
CA ASN A 56 -2.36 12.82 -4.73
C ASN A 56 -1.58 12.27 -3.52
N ASP A 57 -0.26 12.34 -3.54
CA ASP A 57 0.54 11.98 -2.37
C ASP A 57 0.25 12.99 -1.25
N SER A 58 0.16 12.48 -0.04
CA SER A 58 -0.18 13.27 1.13
C SER A 58 0.67 12.86 2.34
N VAL A 59 0.68 13.70 3.35
CA VAL A 59 1.35 13.43 4.62
C VAL A 59 0.31 13.50 5.74
N ILE A 60 0.22 12.44 6.53
CA ILE A 60 -0.62 12.42 7.72
C ILE A 60 0.23 12.84 8.92
N PHE A 61 -0.29 13.75 9.73
CA PHE A 61 0.38 14.25 10.93
C PHE A 61 -0.64 14.52 12.05
N VAL A 62 -0.16 14.59 13.27
CA VAL A 62 -0.97 14.97 14.44
C VAL A 62 -0.80 16.47 14.67
N GLY A 63 -1.92 17.18 14.80
CA GLY A 63 -1.96 18.61 15.10
C GLY A 63 -1.71 18.91 16.58
N GLU A 64 -1.63 20.20 16.93
CA GLU A 64 -1.47 20.66 18.33
C GLU A 64 -2.66 20.30 19.22
N ASP A 65 -3.80 20.06 18.63
CA ASP A 65 -5.05 19.61 19.27
C ASP A 65 -5.15 18.09 19.43
N ASN A 66 -4.07 17.36 19.08
CA ASN A 66 -3.99 15.90 19.03
C ASN A 66 -4.93 15.21 18.05
N LEU A 67 -5.48 15.93 17.07
CA LEU A 67 -6.25 15.35 15.98
C LEU A 67 -5.36 15.03 14.76
N HIS A 68 -5.78 14.06 13.96
CA HIS A 68 -5.06 13.67 12.75
C HIS A 68 -5.48 14.54 11.55
N TYR A 69 -4.48 14.99 10.82
CA TYR A 69 -4.63 15.81 9.63
C TYR A 69 -3.88 15.21 8.45
N GLU A 70 -4.47 15.33 7.28
CA GLU A 70 -3.84 14.99 5.99
C GLU A 70 -3.49 16.28 5.25
N LYS A 71 -2.20 16.46 4.94
CA LYS A 71 -1.67 17.57 4.15
C LYS A 71 -1.37 17.09 2.74
N PHE A 72 -1.97 17.71 1.75
CA PHE A 72 -1.80 17.41 0.34
C PHE A 72 -0.65 18.19 -0.30
N ALA A 73 -0.25 17.76 -1.51
CA ALA A 73 0.84 18.40 -2.26
C ALA A 73 0.57 19.87 -2.62
N ASP A 74 -0.70 20.28 -2.75
CA ASP A 74 -1.11 21.66 -3.00
C ASP A 74 -1.11 22.53 -1.74
N GLY A 75 -0.75 21.96 -0.59
CA GLY A 75 -0.70 22.63 0.71
C GLY A 75 -2.04 22.64 1.47
N SER A 76 -3.11 22.16 0.88
CA SER A 76 -4.40 22.02 1.60
C SER A 76 -4.28 21.00 2.73
N VAL A 77 -5.06 21.22 3.79
CA VAL A 77 -5.07 20.36 4.99
C VAL A 77 -6.50 19.98 5.31
N LYS A 78 -6.74 18.71 5.59
CA LYS A 78 -8.03 18.15 5.97
C LYS A 78 -7.89 17.41 7.30
N CYS A 79 -8.80 17.65 8.25
CA CYS A 79 -8.93 16.78 9.42
C CYS A 79 -9.47 15.42 8.98
N ILE A 80 -8.80 14.35 9.42
CA ILE A 80 -9.15 12.96 9.10
C ILE A 80 -9.35 12.11 10.35
N GLU A 81 -9.62 12.72 11.49
CA GLU A 81 -9.78 12.00 12.77
C GLU A 81 -10.85 10.92 12.67
N ASP A 82 -11.95 11.16 11.97
CA ASP A 82 -13.01 10.17 11.75
C ASP A 82 -12.58 8.98 10.87
N GLU A 83 -11.46 9.11 10.14
CA GLU A 83 -10.89 8.05 9.31
C GLU A 83 -9.88 7.19 10.08
N ILE A 84 -9.43 7.62 11.28
CA ILE A 84 -8.41 6.94 12.09
C ILE A 84 -9.08 5.88 12.97
N PRO A 85 -8.80 4.59 12.76
CA PRO A 85 -9.52 3.53 13.46
C PRO A 85 -9.04 3.26 14.88
N PHE A 86 -7.79 3.67 15.23
CA PHE A 86 -7.16 3.45 16.53
C PHE A 86 -5.84 4.21 16.66
N ASP A 87 -5.38 4.40 17.90
CA ASP A 87 -4.07 5.01 18.18
C ASP A 87 -2.92 4.08 17.79
N LEU A 88 -1.85 4.67 17.28
CA LEU A 88 -0.64 3.94 16.91
C LEU A 88 0.37 3.90 18.08
N PRO A 89 1.21 2.85 18.14
CA PRO A 89 2.41 2.85 18.98
C PRO A 89 3.40 3.93 18.55
N GLU A 90 4.33 4.25 19.44
CA GLU A 90 5.47 5.10 19.13
C GLU A 90 6.29 4.51 17.96
N GLY A 91 6.80 5.35 17.08
CA GLY A 91 7.55 4.95 15.89
C GLY A 91 6.69 4.57 14.68
N TRP A 92 5.38 4.39 14.84
CA TRP A 92 4.46 4.09 13.75
C TRP A 92 3.85 5.38 13.18
N ALA A 93 3.41 5.30 11.93
CA ALA A 93 2.73 6.42 11.27
C ALA A 93 1.62 5.91 10.35
N TRP A 94 0.54 6.68 10.27
CA TRP A 94 -0.48 6.47 9.25
C TRP A 94 0.01 6.97 7.89
N ALA A 95 -0.29 6.22 6.84
CA ALA A 95 -0.04 6.63 5.47
C ALA A 95 -1.13 6.12 4.54
N LYS A 96 -1.47 6.90 3.52
CA LYS A 96 -2.33 6.41 2.43
C LYS A 96 -1.52 5.48 1.53
N ILE A 97 -2.15 4.44 1.00
CA ILE A 97 -1.48 3.46 0.12
C ILE A 97 -0.86 4.14 -1.11
N ASN A 98 -1.53 5.12 -1.70
CA ASN A 98 -1.00 5.87 -2.84
C ASN A 98 0.29 6.65 -2.53
N THR A 99 0.52 7.02 -1.27
CA THR A 99 1.77 7.68 -0.85
C THR A 99 2.95 6.73 -0.86
N ILE A 100 2.75 5.48 -0.46
CA ILE A 100 3.82 4.47 -0.32
C ILE A 100 3.97 3.54 -1.51
N ALA A 101 2.95 3.45 -2.38
CA ALA A 101 2.94 2.54 -3.53
C ALA A 101 2.29 3.20 -4.74
N PHE A 102 2.74 2.80 -5.93
CA PHE A 102 2.03 3.13 -7.16
C PHE A 102 0.89 2.13 -7.37
N VAL A 103 -0.35 2.64 -7.30
CA VAL A 103 -1.54 1.82 -7.48
C VAL A 103 -2.13 2.09 -8.86
N THR A 104 -2.14 1.09 -9.71
CA THR A 104 -2.73 1.17 -11.04
C THR A 104 -3.80 0.11 -11.24
N LYS A 105 -4.75 0.41 -12.11
CA LYS A 105 -5.74 -0.54 -12.56
C LYS A 105 -5.31 -1.11 -13.90
N LEU A 106 -4.92 -2.36 -13.92
CA LEU A 106 -4.65 -3.08 -15.16
C LEU A 106 -5.98 -3.60 -15.74
N ALA A 107 -6.66 -2.79 -16.53
CA ALA A 107 -7.96 -3.10 -17.12
C ALA A 107 -8.14 -2.42 -18.48
N GLY A 108 -9.15 -2.86 -19.23
CA GLY A 108 -9.50 -2.29 -20.51
C GLY A 108 -8.41 -2.47 -21.56
N PHE A 109 -8.03 -1.39 -22.25
CA PHE A 109 -7.13 -1.45 -23.37
C PHE A 109 -5.72 -1.97 -23.02
N GLU A 110 -5.17 -1.60 -21.86
CA GLU A 110 -3.85 -2.09 -21.41
C GLU A 110 -3.86 -3.60 -21.18
N TYR A 111 -4.89 -4.11 -20.54
CA TYR A 111 -5.06 -5.56 -20.37
C TYR A 111 -5.17 -6.27 -21.70
N THR A 112 -6.04 -5.78 -22.59
CA THR A 112 -6.30 -6.39 -23.90
C THR A 112 -5.07 -6.36 -24.80
N LYS A 113 -4.28 -5.28 -24.72
CA LYS A 113 -3.09 -5.10 -25.57
C LYS A 113 -1.87 -5.88 -25.05
N ASN A 114 -1.63 -5.86 -23.74
CA ASN A 114 -0.36 -6.31 -23.18
C ASN A 114 -0.48 -7.68 -22.48
N ILE A 115 -1.60 -7.95 -21.80
CA ILE A 115 -1.76 -9.15 -20.98
C ILE A 115 -2.47 -10.26 -21.72
N ALA A 116 -3.64 -9.99 -22.31
CA ALA A 116 -4.46 -11.03 -22.92
C ALA A 116 -3.76 -11.81 -24.04
N PRO A 117 -2.94 -11.18 -24.91
CA PRO A 117 -2.18 -11.90 -25.93
C PRO A 117 -1.03 -12.73 -25.39
N SER A 118 -0.58 -12.44 -24.15
CA SER A 118 0.60 -13.05 -23.52
C SER A 118 0.23 -14.13 -22.50
N LEU A 119 -1.06 -14.46 -22.36
CA LEU A 119 -1.48 -15.51 -21.46
C LEU A 119 -0.88 -16.86 -21.88
N CYS A 120 -0.36 -17.60 -20.93
CA CYS A 120 0.24 -18.92 -21.10
C CYS A 120 -0.22 -19.90 -20.01
N GLU A 121 0.13 -21.17 -20.17
CA GLU A 121 -0.26 -22.22 -19.25
C GLU A 121 0.64 -22.28 -18.01
N ASP A 122 1.86 -21.74 -18.11
CA ASP A 122 2.85 -21.72 -17.02
C ASP A 122 3.65 -20.41 -17.05
N GLY A 123 4.12 -19.94 -15.90
CA GLY A 123 4.87 -18.71 -15.74
C GLY A 123 4.55 -17.96 -14.46
N ILE A 124 4.56 -16.63 -14.52
CA ILE A 124 4.19 -15.77 -13.39
C ILE A 124 2.67 -15.76 -13.22
N PRO A 125 2.13 -16.16 -12.07
CA PRO A 125 0.69 -16.25 -11.86
C PRO A 125 0.03 -14.86 -11.88
N LEU A 126 -1.09 -14.76 -12.59
CA LEU A 126 -1.89 -13.55 -12.67
C LEU A 126 -2.94 -13.54 -11.57
N PHE A 127 -2.78 -12.65 -10.59
CA PHE A 127 -3.76 -12.44 -9.54
C PHE A 127 -4.99 -11.72 -10.10
N LYS A 128 -6.15 -12.29 -9.86
CA LYS A 128 -7.46 -11.71 -10.22
C LYS A 128 -8.30 -11.50 -8.96
N GLY A 129 -9.37 -10.73 -9.05
CA GLY A 129 -10.26 -10.46 -7.91
C GLY A 129 -10.79 -11.73 -7.23
N LYS A 130 -10.99 -12.83 -7.98
CA LYS A 130 -11.39 -14.13 -7.43
C LYS A 130 -10.34 -14.81 -6.54
N ASN A 131 -9.07 -14.43 -6.66
CA ASN A 131 -8.00 -14.94 -5.82
C ASN A 131 -7.96 -14.27 -4.43
N VAL A 132 -8.76 -13.22 -4.21
CA VAL A 132 -8.87 -12.56 -2.90
C VAL A 132 -10.28 -12.77 -2.39
N GLN A 133 -10.45 -13.65 -1.41
CA GLN A 133 -11.75 -14.02 -0.84
C GLN A 133 -11.66 -14.07 0.68
N ASN A 134 -12.66 -13.49 1.36
CA ASN A 134 -12.77 -13.59 2.83
C ASN A 134 -11.47 -13.23 3.58
N SER A 135 -10.78 -12.18 3.15
CA SER A 135 -9.48 -11.75 3.71
C SER A 135 -8.38 -12.80 3.60
N THR A 136 -8.48 -13.70 2.61
CA THR A 136 -7.53 -14.77 2.35
C THR A 136 -7.16 -14.78 0.87
N ILE A 137 -5.92 -15.16 0.56
CA ILE A 137 -5.47 -15.37 -0.81
C ILE A 137 -5.68 -16.83 -1.18
N VAL A 138 -6.42 -17.06 -2.28
CA VAL A 138 -6.61 -18.37 -2.90
C VAL A 138 -5.54 -18.54 -3.97
N TYR A 139 -4.64 -19.50 -3.77
CA TYR A 139 -3.49 -19.76 -4.66
C TYR A 139 -3.81 -20.68 -5.85
N GLU A 140 -5.06 -20.70 -6.28
CA GLU A 140 -5.51 -21.42 -7.49
C GLU A 140 -5.52 -20.45 -8.67
N PHE A 141 -4.46 -20.50 -9.48
CA PHE A 141 -4.29 -19.61 -10.62
C PHE A 141 -4.71 -20.29 -11.92
N GLU A 142 -5.52 -19.59 -12.72
CA GLU A 142 -6.00 -20.06 -14.03
C GLU A 142 -5.27 -19.38 -15.19
N SER A 143 -4.43 -18.41 -14.92
CA SER A 143 -3.75 -17.63 -15.94
C SER A 143 -2.38 -17.24 -15.48
N PHE A 144 -1.44 -17.34 -16.38
CA PHE A 144 -0.04 -16.98 -16.16
C PHE A 144 0.42 -16.08 -17.30
N ILE A 145 1.52 -15.36 -17.09
CA ILE A 145 2.21 -14.55 -18.09
C ILE A 145 3.70 -14.89 -18.08
N PRO A 146 4.40 -14.77 -19.22
CA PRO A 146 5.85 -14.91 -19.27
C PRO A 146 6.55 -13.88 -18.39
N GLU A 147 7.70 -14.26 -17.82
CA GLU A 147 8.52 -13.37 -17.00
C GLU A 147 8.90 -12.07 -17.73
N SER A 148 9.24 -12.16 -19.01
CA SER A 148 9.55 -10.99 -19.86
C SER A 148 8.42 -9.97 -19.91
N VAL A 149 7.17 -10.41 -19.93
CA VAL A 149 6.00 -9.52 -19.93
C VAL A 149 5.80 -8.91 -18.53
N SER A 150 6.05 -9.68 -17.47
CA SER A 150 6.02 -9.17 -16.11
C SER A 150 7.06 -8.07 -15.90
N ASP A 151 8.28 -8.26 -16.39
CA ASP A 151 9.36 -7.28 -16.29
C ASP A 151 9.06 -5.98 -17.05
N GLU A 152 8.45 -6.07 -18.23
CA GLU A 152 7.99 -4.89 -18.99
C GLU A 152 6.88 -4.09 -18.27
N LEU A 153 6.11 -4.75 -17.41
CA LEU A 153 5.02 -4.13 -16.65
C LEU A 153 5.51 -3.54 -15.31
N GLN A 154 6.70 -3.91 -14.85
CA GLN A 154 7.35 -3.31 -13.69
C GLN A 154 7.85 -1.91 -14.09
N ARG A 155 7.05 -0.90 -13.78
CA ARG A 155 7.36 0.52 -14.05
C ARG A 155 7.70 1.26 -12.78
#